data_ce550fba3a1e2c0772dacecf24f67e03
#
_entry.id   ce550fba3a1e2c0772dacecf24f67e03
#
_cell.length_a   1.000
_cell.length_b   1.000
_cell.length_c   1.000
_cell.angle_alpha   90.00
_cell.angle_beta   90.00
_cell.angle_gamma   90.00
#
_symmetry.space_group_name_H-M   'P 1'
#
loop_
_entity.id
_entity.type
_entity.pdbx_description
1 polymer ?
#
loop_
_entity_poly.entity_id
_entity_poly.type
_entity_poly.pdbx_seq_one_letter_code
_entity_poly.pdbx_strand_id
1 'polypeptide(L)'
;MTTLFCLPFAGGNLSSFFFLKPYLPSHLRLEVLEYPGHGRRIKIPPLESLDEITEDLFVQLRSRVQGKYLLYGHSMGACMTYLLAERIYTSATTGPKHLVLSGHGPPGLRPKQPRHLLPRSDFLALIARVQGTPAEVLACQELLDFMEPVLRADFKAMDTYLRPALPPLPYPMAVLHGQDDPFTTRDEALSWQKLAGNTFTFEELSGGHFFIHDHPTRIAQVFAEISP
;
A
#
# COMPACT_ATOMS: atom_id res chain seq x y z
N MET A 1 19.51 -11.18 -8.28
CA MET A 1 18.42 -10.20 -8.56
C MET A 1 17.37 -10.34 -7.49
N THR A 2 16.96 -9.27 -6.85
CA THR A 2 15.89 -9.24 -5.82
C THR A 2 14.63 -8.62 -6.42
N THR A 3 13.45 -9.21 -6.17
CA THR A 3 12.18 -8.63 -6.66
C THR A 3 11.59 -7.71 -5.60
N LEU A 4 11.25 -6.49 -5.98
CA LEU A 4 10.48 -5.54 -5.20
C LEU A 4 9.01 -5.65 -5.63
N PHE A 5 8.21 -6.36 -4.83
CA PHE A 5 6.76 -6.40 -5.03
C PHE A 5 6.11 -5.19 -4.39
N CYS A 6 5.41 -4.41 -5.18
CA CYS A 6 4.72 -3.20 -4.74
C CYS A 6 3.20 -3.46 -4.68
N LEU A 7 2.58 -2.99 -3.59
CA LEU A 7 1.15 -3.07 -3.35
C LEU A 7 0.56 -1.65 -3.40
N PRO A 8 -0.37 -1.38 -4.34
CA PRO A 8 -0.87 -0.04 -4.58
C PRO A 8 -1.72 0.53 -3.43
N PHE A 9 -1.85 1.85 -3.43
CA PHE A 9 -2.86 2.58 -2.68
C PHE A 9 -4.26 2.37 -3.29
N ALA A 10 -5.31 2.79 -2.58
CA ALA A 10 -6.69 2.69 -3.07
C ALA A 10 -6.85 3.33 -4.46
N GLY A 11 -7.47 2.63 -5.40
CA GLY A 11 -7.59 3.02 -6.79
C GLY A 11 -6.31 2.90 -7.62
N GLY A 12 -5.19 2.52 -7.01
CA GLY A 12 -3.91 2.37 -7.69
C GLY A 12 -3.85 1.12 -8.60
N ASN A 13 -2.86 1.09 -9.49
CA ASN A 13 -2.70 0.02 -10.47
C ASN A 13 -1.21 -0.21 -10.80
N LEU A 14 -0.93 -0.98 -11.85
CA LEU A 14 0.42 -1.32 -12.29
C LEU A 14 1.35 -0.10 -12.43
N SER A 15 0.84 1.04 -12.88
CA SER A 15 1.65 2.24 -13.12
C SER A 15 1.96 3.05 -11.85
N SER A 16 1.27 2.77 -10.74
CA SER A 16 1.36 3.55 -9.49
C SER A 16 2.78 3.71 -8.93
N PHE A 17 3.68 2.79 -9.27
CA PHE A 17 5.08 2.83 -8.80
C PHE A 17 6.10 2.98 -9.93
N PHE A 18 5.67 3.25 -11.19
CA PHE A 18 6.62 3.38 -12.30
C PHE A 18 7.56 4.57 -12.16
N PHE A 19 7.18 5.59 -11.41
CA PHE A 19 8.04 6.72 -11.11
C PHE A 19 9.34 6.33 -10.37
N LEU A 20 9.36 5.17 -9.70
CA LEU A 20 10.56 4.64 -9.02
C LEU A 20 11.56 3.98 -9.98
N LYS A 21 11.10 3.47 -11.12
CA LYS A 21 11.97 2.68 -12.03
C LYS A 21 13.29 3.34 -12.41
N PRO A 22 13.34 4.65 -12.74
CA PRO A 22 14.59 5.31 -13.11
C PRO A 22 15.63 5.37 -11.98
N TYR A 23 15.18 5.24 -10.72
CA TYR A 23 16.01 5.42 -9.53
C TYR A 23 16.42 4.09 -8.87
N LEU A 24 15.78 2.99 -9.25
CA LEU A 24 16.06 1.68 -8.66
C LEU A 24 17.43 1.15 -9.13
N PRO A 25 18.23 0.56 -8.21
CA PRO A 25 19.46 -0.11 -8.59
C PRO A 25 19.18 -1.32 -9.49
N SER A 26 20.13 -1.63 -10.38
CA SER A 26 19.98 -2.66 -11.43
C SER A 26 19.73 -4.08 -10.91
N HIS A 27 20.07 -4.36 -9.65
CA HIS A 27 19.80 -5.64 -9.02
C HIS A 27 18.37 -5.79 -8.47
N LEU A 28 17.57 -4.72 -8.50
CA LEU A 28 16.15 -4.73 -8.10
C LEU A 28 15.23 -4.74 -9.32
N ARG A 29 14.28 -5.67 -9.32
CA ARG A 29 13.21 -5.73 -10.31
C ARG A 29 11.89 -5.35 -9.67
N LEU A 30 11.26 -4.26 -10.14
CA LEU A 30 9.96 -3.81 -9.66
C LEU A 30 8.84 -4.62 -10.32
N GLU A 31 7.99 -5.21 -9.50
CA GLU A 31 6.72 -5.83 -9.89
C GLU A 31 5.58 -5.27 -9.04
N VAL A 32 4.41 -5.09 -9.64
CA VAL A 32 3.21 -4.65 -8.92
C VAL A 32 2.21 -5.79 -8.84
N LEU A 33 1.67 -6.00 -7.64
CA LEU A 33 0.56 -6.92 -7.41
C LEU A 33 -0.73 -6.11 -7.50
N GLU A 34 -1.54 -6.36 -8.54
CA GLU A 34 -2.78 -5.62 -8.77
C GLU A 34 -3.97 -6.30 -8.09
N TYR A 35 -4.81 -5.51 -7.44
CA TYR A 35 -6.06 -5.98 -6.85
C TYR A 35 -7.11 -6.33 -7.93
N PRO A 36 -8.09 -7.20 -7.65
CA PRO A 36 -9.28 -7.34 -8.49
C PRO A 36 -9.97 -5.98 -8.71
N GLY A 37 -10.47 -5.75 -9.90
CA GLY A 37 -11.07 -4.47 -10.29
C GLY A 37 -10.07 -3.39 -10.75
N HIS A 38 -8.76 -3.63 -10.67
CA HIS A 38 -7.73 -2.62 -10.97
C HIS A 38 -6.91 -2.97 -12.21
N GLY A 39 -6.46 -1.95 -12.92
CA GLY A 39 -5.50 -2.05 -14.03
C GLY A 39 -5.84 -3.16 -15.02
N ARG A 40 -4.94 -4.13 -15.18
CA ARG A 40 -5.15 -5.29 -16.07
C ARG A 40 -6.20 -6.26 -15.57
N ARG A 41 -6.60 -6.16 -14.30
CA ARG A 41 -7.62 -7.00 -13.65
C ARG A 41 -8.99 -6.32 -13.55
N ILE A 42 -9.22 -5.27 -14.33
CA ILE A 42 -10.46 -4.46 -14.32
C ILE A 42 -11.73 -5.26 -14.60
N LYS A 43 -11.61 -6.39 -15.30
CA LYS A 43 -12.76 -7.29 -15.59
C LYS A 43 -13.14 -8.20 -14.43
N ILE A 44 -12.34 -8.26 -13.39
CA ILE A 44 -12.63 -9.02 -12.18
C ILE A 44 -13.34 -8.07 -11.22
N PRO A 45 -14.49 -8.43 -10.65
CA PRO A 45 -15.15 -7.56 -9.67
C PRO A 45 -14.21 -7.14 -8.54
N PRO A 46 -14.24 -5.88 -8.09
CA PRO A 46 -13.43 -5.44 -6.97
C PRO A 46 -13.87 -6.17 -5.69
N LEU A 47 -12.90 -6.48 -4.83
CA LEU A 47 -13.15 -7.08 -3.52
C LEU A 47 -13.35 -5.97 -2.48
N GLU A 48 -14.19 -6.24 -1.48
CA GLU A 48 -14.58 -5.29 -0.44
C GLU A 48 -14.08 -5.69 0.96
N SER A 49 -13.18 -6.67 1.03
CA SER A 49 -12.60 -7.20 2.27
C SER A 49 -11.08 -7.31 2.16
N LEU A 50 -10.35 -6.76 3.16
CA LEU A 50 -8.88 -6.91 3.18
C LEU A 50 -8.44 -8.37 3.28
N ASP A 51 -9.22 -9.23 3.94
CA ASP A 51 -8.89 -10.65 4.03
C ASP A 51 -9.01 -11.34 2.66
N GLU A 52 -10.06 -11.07 1.90
CA GLU A 52 -10.23 -11.61 0.53
C GLU A 52 -9.14 -11.08 -0.41
N ILE A 53 -8.82 -9.78 -0.33
CA ILE A 53 -7.72 -9.18 -1.11
C ILE A 53 -6.38 -9.83 -0.73
N THR A 54 -6.17 -10.13 0.55
CA THR A 54 -4.94 -10.78 1.04
C THR A 54 -4.79 -12.18 0.44
N GLU A 55 -5.85 -12.99 0.41
CA GLU A 55 -5.79 -14.33 -0.21
C GLU A 55 -5.53 -14.26 -1.71
N ASP A 56 -6.16 -13.34 -2.42
CA ASP A 56 -5.90 -13.12 -3.84
C ASP A 56 -4.44 -12.70 -4.10
N LEU A 57 -3.91 -11.78 -3.33
CA LEU A 57 -2.51 -11.36 -3.42
C LEU A 57 -1.54 -12.49 -3.08
N PHE A 58 -1.87 -13.33 -2.11
CA PHE A 58 -1.05 -14.46 -1.73
C PHE A 58 -0.94 -15.47 -2.88
N VAL A 59 -2.04 -15.76 -3.58
CA VAL A 59 -2.04 -16.62 -4.77
C VAL A 59 -1.18 -16.00 -5.88
N GLN A 60 -1.31 -14.71 -6.15
CA GLN A 60 -0.50 -14.01 -7.14
C GLN A 60 1.00 -14.06 -6.79
N LEU A 61 1.35 -13.76 -5.54
CA LEU A 61 2.73 -13.72 -5.08
C LEU A 61 3.39 -15.10 -5.22
N ARG A 62 2.74 -16.16 -4.74
CA ARG A 62 3.28 -17.53 -4.80
C ARG A 62 3.68 -17.96 -6.20
N SER A 63 2.94 -17.54 -7.20
CA SER A 63 3.24 -17.87 -8.60
C SER A 63 4.40 -17.07 -9.20
N ARG A 64 4.85 -15.99 -8.53
CA ARG A 64 5.85 -15.04 -9.05
C ARG A 64 7.16 -15.03 -8.27
N VAL A 65 7.15 -15.51 -7.01
CA VAL A 65 8.36 -15.52 -6.17
C VAL A 65 9.40 -16.46 -6.76
N GLN A 66 10.56 -15.91 -7.15
CA GLN A 66 11.73 -16.61 -7.64
C GLN A 66 12.97 -16.07 -6.91
N GLY A 67 13.19 -16.50 -5.67
CA GLY A 67 14.34 -16.09 -4.88
C GLY A 67 14.06 -15.00 -3.86
N LYS A 68 15.02 -14.08 -3.65
CA LYS A 68 14.89 -12.99 -2.66
C LYS A 68 13.88 -11.94 -3.12
N TYR A 69 13.08 -11.44 -2.19
CA TYR A 69 12.13 -10.37 -2.49
C TYR A 69 11.88 -9.44 -1.29
N LEU A 70 11.42 -8.25 -1.60
CA LEU A 70 10.95 -7.22 -0.68
C LEU A 70 9.45 -7.00 -0.93
N LEU A 71 8.71 -6.58 0.09
CA LEU A 71 7.34 -6.07 -0.06
C LEU A 71 7.33 -4.58 0.26
N TYR A 72 6.72 -3.80 -0.60
CA TYR A 72 6.49 -2.37 -0.39
C TYR A 72 5.02 -2.03 -0.61
N GLY A 73 4.44 -1.25 0.29
CA GLY A 73 3.09 -0.73 0.12
C GLY A 73 2.93 0.69 0.58
N HIS A 74 2.09 1.44 -0.13
CA HIS A 74 1.73 2.81 0.22
C HIS A 74 0.24 2.91 0.54
N SER A 75 -0.13 3.63 1.60
CA SER A 75 -1.51 3.84 2.05
C SER A 75 -2.23 2.50 2.30
N MET A 76 -3.35 2.19 1.61
CA MET A 76 -3.97 0.85 1.63
C MET A 76 -2.94 -0.26 1.41
N GLY A 77 -2.01 -0.05 0.47
CA GLY A 77 -0.94 -1.00 0.18
C GLY A 77 -0.03 -1.30 1.37
N ALA A 78 0.17 -0.36 2.31
CA ALA A 78 0.92 -0.61 3.54
C ALA A 78 0.20 -1.62 4.44
N CYS A 79 -1.11 -1.48 4.61
CA CYS A 79 -1.94 -2.46 5.31
C CYS A 79 -1.88 -3.82 4.62
N MET A 80 -2.05 -3.84 3.30
CA MET A 80 -1.99 -5.08 2.51
C MET A 80 -0.62 -5.75 2.56
N THR A 81 0.47 -4.98 2.61
CA THR A 81 1.83 -5.50 2.77
C THR A 81 1.99 -6.29 4.06
N TYR A 82 1.47 -5.74 5.16
CA TYR A 82 1.52 -6.41 6.46
C TYR A 82 0.65 -7.68 6.48
N LEU A 83 -0.61 -7.59 6.02
CA LEU A 83 -1.53 -8.73 5.99
C LEU A 83 -1.02 -9.86 5.08
N LEU A 84 -0.47 -9.51 3.92
CA LEU A 84 0.16 -10.47 3.02
C LEU A 84 1.39 -11.13 3.67
N ALA A 85 2.24 -10.35 4.35
CA ALA A 85 3.40 -10.88 5.06
C ALA A 85 3.01 -11.82 6.19
N GLU A 86 1.94 -11.52 6.93
CA GLU A 86 1.37 -12.40 7.94
C GLU A 86 0.84 -13.71 7.32
N ARG A 87 0.12 -13.58 6.22
CA ARG A 87 -0.41 -14.75 5.49
C ARG A 87 0.70 -15.67 4.96
N ILE A 88 1.82 -15.08 4.51
CA ILE A 88 3.02 -15.79 4.10
C ILE A 88 3.65 -16.52 5.31
N TYR A 89 3.79 -15.81 6.42
CA TYR A 89 4.37 -16.36 7.64
C TYR A 89 3.59 -17.57 8.15
N THR A 90 2.27 -17.45 8.22
CA THR A 90 1.39 -18.55 8.70
C THR A 90 1.33 -19.73 7.73
N SER A 91 1.66 -19.54 6.46
CA SER A 91 1.70 -20.62 5.47
C SER A 91 3.05 -21.34 5.39
N ALA A 92 4.02 -20.99 6.23
CA ALA A 92 5.39 -21.53 6.25
C ALA A 92 6.10 -21.47 4.88
N THR A 93 5.72 -20.49 4.03
CA THR A 93 6.41 -20.26 2.75
C THR A 93 7.58 -19.29 2.93
N THR A 94 8.49 -19.21 1.95
CA THR A 94 9.63 -18.29 1.99
C THR A 94 9.14 -16.84 2.14
N GLY A 95 9.52 -16.20 3.24
CA GLY A 95 9.12 -14.83 3.56
C GLY A 95 9.96 -13.76 2.86
N PRO A 96 9.45 -12.50 2.86
CA PRO A 96 10.18 -11.35 2.35
C PRO A 96 11.43 -11.07 3.20
N LYS A 97 12.43 -10.45 2.59
CA LYS A 97 13.63 -9.99 3.30
C LYS A 97 13.37 -8.76 4.14
N HIS A 98 12.43 -7.92 3.71
CA HIS A 98 12.07 -6.68 4.39
C HIS A 98 10.65 -6.26 4.01
N LEU A 99 9.96 -5.57 4.91
CA LEU A 99 8.71 -4.85 4.64
C LEU A 99 9.01 -3.36 4.62
N VAL A 100 8.55 -2.66 3.58
CA VAL A 100 8.57 -1.20 3.53
C VAL A 100 7.13 -0.70 3.50
N LEU A 101 6.78 0.17 4.44
CA LEU A 101 5.41 0.61 4.68
C LEU A 101 5.37 2.12 4.64
N SER A 102 4.44 2.72 3.93
CA SER A 102 4.35 4.17 3.83
C SER A 102 2.91 4.70 3.79
N GLY A 103 2.67 5.88 4.37
CA GLY A 103 1.41 6.61 4.27
C GLY A 103 0.22 5.97 4.98
N HIS A 104 0.42 5.06 5.91
CA HIS A 104 -0.63 4.50 6.77
C HIS A 104 -0.04 3.87 8.03
N GLY A 105 -0.82 3.85 9.11
CA GLY A 105 -0.53 3.04 10.30
C GLY A 105 -0.97 1.58 10.12
N PRO A 106 -0.87 0.73 11.16
CA PRO A 106 -1.32 -0.66 11.13
C PRO A 106 -2.79 -0.81 10.72
N PRO A 107 -3.17 -1.96 10.12
CA PRO A 107 -4.57 -2.26 9.81
C PRO A 107 -5.46 -2.18 11.05
N GLY A 108 -6.73 -1.76 10.85
CA GLY A 108 -7.71 -1.62 11.93
C GLY A 108 -7.81 -0.22 12.53
N LEU A 109 -7.01 0.74 12.08
CA LEU A 109 -7.24 2.16 12.36
C LEU A 109 -8.50 2.61 11.63
N ARG A 110 -9.53 2.98 12.39
CA ARG A 110 -10.82 3.35 11.81
C ARG A 110 -10.96 4.86 11.65
N PRO A 111 -11.46 5.32 10.51
CA PRO A 111 -11.91 6.70 10.40
C PRO A 111 -13.12 6.93 11.33
N LYS A 112 -13.29 8.17 11.80
CA LYS A 112 -14.44 8.56 12.62
C LYS A 112 -15.79 8.32 11.91
N GLN A 113 -15.79 8.36 10.59
CA GLN A 113 -16.96 8.12 9.74
C GLN A 113 -16.55 7.19 8.59
N PRO A 114 -17.37 6.17 8.24
CA PRO A 114 -17.10 5.31 7.10
C PRO A 114 -17.06 6.11 5.79
N ARG A 115 -15.88 6.17 5.19
CA ARG A 115 -15.61 6.99 3.99
C ARG A 115 -16.35 6.47 2.76
N HIS A 116 -16.47 5.15 2.64
CA HIS A 116 -17.18 4.50 1.52
C HIS A 116 -18.69 4.79 1.48
N LEU A 117 -19.28 5.27 2.59
CA LEU A 117 -20.70 5.64 2.68
C LEU A 117 -20.97 7.14 2.47
N LEU A 118 -19.94 7.95 2.26
CA LEU A 118 -20.11 9.38 2.02
C LEU A 118 -20.97 9.63 0.77
N PRO A 119 -21.81 10.68 0.77
CA PRO A 119 -22.44 11.18 -0.45
C PRO A 119 -21.40 11.39 -1.56
N ARG A 120 -21.80 11.23 -2.82
CA ARG A 120 -20.85 11.29 -3.95
C ARG A 120 -19.97 12.54 -3.93
N SER A 121 -20.58 13.70 -3.72
CA SER A 121 -19.86 14.98 -3.67
C SER A 121 -18.75 14.97 -2.61
N ASP A 122 -19.06 14.47 -1.43
CA ASP A 122 -18.15 14.44 -0.29
C ASP A 122 -17.05 13.39 -0.48
N PHE A 123 -17.41 12.25 -1.10
CA PHE A 123 -16.44 11.21 -1.45
C PHE A 123 -15.44 11.72 -2.49
N LEU A 124 -15.92 12.36 -3.56
CA LEU A 124 -15.03 12.93 -4.58
C LEU A 124 -14.17 14.08 -4.04
N ALA A 125 -14.71 14.91 -3.14
CA ALA A 125 -13.93 15.92 -2.43
C ALA A 125 -12.85 15.30 -1.54
N LEU A 126 -13.13 14.17 -0.88
CA LEU A 126 -12.13 13.39 -0.15
C LEU A 126 -11.01 12.90 -1.08
N ILE A 127 -11.37 12.29 -2.21
CA ILE A 127 -10.39 11.77 -3.19
C ILE A 127 -9.49 12.92 -3.72
N ALA A 128 -10.06 14.07 -4.01
CA ALA A 128 -9.29 15.26 -4.43
C ALA A 128 -8.30 15.72 -3.34
N ARG A 129 -8.71 15.69 -2.05
CA ARG A 129 -7.84 16.06 -0.92
C ARG A 129 -6.69 15.09 -0.69
N VAL A 130 -6.86 13.82 -1.04
CA VAL A 130 -5.81 12.81 -0.91
C VAL A 130 -4.65 13.08 -1.87
N GLN A 131 -4.87 13.85 -2.96
CA GLN A 131 -3.88 14.25 -3.95
C GLN A 131 -3.21 13.09 -4.72
N GLY A 132 -3.82 11.90 -4.71
CA GLY A 132 -3.34 10.73 -5.47
C GLY A 132 -3.94 10.61 -6.87
N THR A 133 -4.93 11.46 -7.21
CA THR A 133 -5.62 11.44 -8.50
C THR A 133 -5.23 12.67 -9.31
N PRO A 134 -4.75 12.51 -10.57
CA PRO A 134 -4.41 13.64 -11.43
C PRO A 134 -5.60 14.60 -11.64
N ALA A 135 -5.30 15.90 -11.77
CA ALA A 135 -6.33 16.94 -11.94
C ALA A 135 -7.20 16.71 -13.17
N GLU A 136 -6.61 16.19 -14.25
CA GLU A 136 -7.32 15.87 -15.49
C GLU A 136 -8.37 14.77 -15.30
N VAL A 137 -8.07 13.79 -14.41
CA VAL A 137 -9.02 12.72 -14.05
C VAL A 137 -10.13 13.28 -13.18
N LEU A 138 -9.80 14.14 -12.20
CA LEU A 138 -10.80 14.81 -11.36
C LEU A 138 -11.74 15.73 -12.15
N ALA A 139 -11.28 16.27 -13.27
CA ALA A 139 -12.09 17.11 -14.16
C ALA A 139 -12.96 16.31 -15.16
N CYS A 140 -12.74 14.97 -15.27
CA CYS A 140 -13.47 14.13 -16.23
C CYS A 140 -14.52 13.27 -15.52
N GLN A 141 -15.81 13.64 -15.70
CA GLN A 141 -16.93 12.96 -15.06
C GLN A 141 -17.00 11.46 -15.40
N GLU A 142 -16.74 11.11 -16.67
CA GLU A 142 -16.78 9.71 -17.14
C GLU A 142 -15.71 8.85 -16.47
N LEU A 143 -14.51 9.41 -16.26
CA LEU A 143 -13.45 8.71 -15.53
C LEU A 143 -13.80 8.56 -14.06
N LEU A 144 -14.39 9.57 -13.43
CA LEU A 144 -14.87 9.49 -12.06
C LEU A 144 -15.97 8.44 -11.90
N ASP A 145 -16.94 8.38 -12.82
CA ASP A 145 -18.01 7.40 -12.83
C ASP A 145 -17.46 5.97 -12.93
N PHE A 146 -16.40 5.81 -13.73
CA PHE A 146 -15.72 4.53 -13.89
C PHE A 146 -14.91 4.12 -12.66
N MET A 147 -14.21 5.07 -12.03
CA MET A 147 -13.30 4.79 -10.91
C MET A 147 -14.02 4.70 -9.56
N GLU A 148 -15.10 5.43 -9.36
CA GLU A 148 -15.77 5.53 -8.06
C GLU A 148 -16.18 4.18 -7.45
N PRO A 149 -16.77 3.21 -8.20
CA PRO A 149 -17.11 1.91 -7.63
C PRO A 149 -15.91 1.15 -7.07
N VAL A 150 -14.78 1.20 -7.78
CA VAL A 150 -13.52 0.54 -7.36
C VAL A 150 -12.96 1.24 -6.12
N LEU A 151 -12.89 2.56 -6.13
CA LEU A 151 -12.44 3.35 -4.97
C LEU A 151 -13.31 3.08 -3.74
N ARG A 152 -14.64 3.03 -3.92
CA ARG A 152 -15.56 2.73 -2.79
C ARG A 152 -15.36 1.32 -2.24
N ALA A 153 -15.06 0.34 -3.09
CA ALA A 153 -14.75 -1.02 -2.66
C ALA A 153 -13.46 -1.04 -1.82
N ASP A 154 -12.41 -0.36 -2.26
CA ASP A 154 -11.15 -0.23 -1.51
C ASP A 154 -11.35 0.45 -0.16
N PHE A 155 -12.05 1.59 -0.16
CA PHE A 155 -12.36 2.30 1.09
C PHE A 155 -13.26 1.47 2.01
N LYS A 156 -14.20 0.68 1.47
CA LYS A 156 -15.03 -0.23 2.26
C LYS A 156 -14.18 -1.31 2.91
N ALA A 157 -13.30 -1.94 2.15
CA ALA A 157 -12.38 -2.94 2.69
C ALA A 157 -11.55 -2.39 3.86
N MET A 158 -11.03 -1.16 3.73
CA MET A 158 -10.26 -0.48 4.79
C MET A 158 -11.13 -0.09 5.99
N ASP A 159 -12.29 0.53 5.74
CA ASP A 159 -13.16 1.09 6.78
C ASP A 159 -13.85 0.01 7.64
N THR A 160 -14.09 -1.18 7.05
CA THR A 160 -14.80 -2.27 7.72
C THR A 160 -13.86 -3.31 8.35
N TYR A 161 -12.56 -3.24 8.05
CA TYR A 161 -11.61 -4.19 8.61
C TYR A 161 -11.54 -4.09 10.13
N LEU A 162 -11.74 -5.23 10.79
CA LEU A 162 -11.74 -5.35 12.24
C LEU A 162 -10.90 -6.53 12.65
N ARG A 163 -9.84 -6.22 13.38
CA ARG A 163 -9.05 -7.24 14.04
C ARG A 163 -8.57 -6.73 15.40
N PRO A 164 -8.90 -7.42 16.51
CA PRO A 164 -8.62 -6.93 17.86
C PRO A 164 -7.12 -6.84 18.17
N ALA A 165 -6.31 -7.72 17.59
CA ALA A 165 -4.87 -7.75 17.78
C ALA A 165 -4.16 -8.23 16.51
N LEU A 166 -3.06 -7.57 16.18
CA LEU A 166 -2.14 -7.95 15.11
C LEU A 166 -0.89 -8.54 15.74
N PRO A 167 -0.41 -9.73 15.33
CA PRO A 167 0.80 -10.32 15.87
C PRO A 167 2.06 -9.62 15.34
N PRO A 168 3.14 -9.52 16.12
CA PRO A 168 4.43 -9.14 15.58
C PRO A 168 4.90 -10.13 14.52
N LEU A 169 5.50 -9.62 13.42
CA LEU A 169 6.06 -10.45 12.36
C LEU A 169 7.59 -10.49 12.45
N PRO A 170 8.23 -11.63 12.12
CA PRO A 170 9.69 -11.78 12.25
C PRO A 170 10.47 -11.03 11.15
N TYR A 171 9.83 -10.18 10.38
CA TYR A 171 10.46 -9.45 9.29
C TYR A 171 10.93 -8.06 9.74
N PRO A 172 12.11 -7.60 9.29
CA PRO A 172 12.50 -6.21 9.43
C PRO A 172 11.49 -5.28 8.76
N MET A 173 11.24 -4.11 9.36
CA MET A 173 10.29 -3.11 8.83
C MET A 173 10.96 -1.76 8.70
N ALA A 174 10.79 -1.12 7.55
CA ALA A 174 11.09 0.28 7.32
C ALA A 174 9.77 1.04 7.08
N VAL A 175 9.55 2.09 7.86
CA VAL A 175 8.34 2.91 7.78
C VAL A 175 8.71 4.30 7.31
N LEU A 176 8.02 4.78 6.26
CA LEU A 176 8.18 6.12 5.71
C LEU A 176 6.89 6.91 5.94
N HIS A 177 7.04 8.16 6.38
CA HIS A 177 5.91 9.03 6.72
C HIS A 177 6.09 10.42 6.10
N GLY A 178 5.00 10.98 5.56
CA GLY A 178 4.97 12.36 5.09
C GLY A 178 4.68 13.31 6.26
N GLN A 179 5.55 14.31 6.49
CA GLN A 179 5.43 15.23 7.63
C GLN A 179 4.08 15.96 7.70
N ASP A 180 3.49 16.23 6.53
CA ASP A 180 2.24 16.97 6.39
C ASP A 180 1.08 16.06 5.96
N ASP A 181 1.19 14.73 6.19
CA ASP A 181 0.12 13.78 5.85
C ASP A 181 -1.14 14.03 6.67
N PRO A 182 -2.27 14.47 6.07
CA PRO A 182 -3.49 14.77 6.80
C PRO A 182 -4.31 13.52 7.18
N PHE A 183 -3.92 12.34 6.72
CA PHE A 183 -4.68 11.10 6.89
C PHE A 183 -4.03 10.12 7.87
N THR A 184 -2.73 10.26 8.07
CA THR A 184 -1.96 9.40 8.98
C THR A 184 -1.08 10.29 9.85
N THR A 185 -1.27 10.21 11.14
CA THR A 185 -0.43 10.93 12.10
C THR A 185 0.92 10.22 12.28
N ARG A 186 1.92 10.96 12.74
CA ARG A 186 3.23 10.40 13.08
C ARG A 186 3.13 9.24 14.08
N ASP A 187 2.29 9.37 15.10
CA ASP A 187 2.11 8.34 16.14
C ASP A 187 1.45 7.07 15.58
N GLU A 188 0.49 7.23 14.66
CA GLU A 188 -0.10 6.09 13.93
C GLU A 188 0.95 5.38 13.08
N ALA A 189 1.78 6.12 12.35
CA ALA A 189 2.87 5.54 11.56
C ALA A 189 3.93 4.86 12.45
N LEU A 190 4.31 5.45 13.58
CA LEU A 190 5.24 4.86 14.54
C LEU A 190 4.68 3.60 15.22
N SER A 191 3.36 3.44 15.29
CA SER A 191 2.75 2.27 15.92
C SER A 191 3.07 0.94 15.23
N TRP A 192 3.58 0.96 13.97
CA TRP A 192 4.15 -0.21 13.31
C TRP A 192 5.31 -0.86 14.08
N GLN A 193 6.03 -0.07 14.89
CA GLN A 193 7.12 -0.58 15.73
C GLN A 193 6.70 -1.74 16.63
N LYS A 194 5.45 -1.73 17.09
CA LYS A 194 4.89 -2.80 17.94
C LYS A 194 4.71 -4.12 17.21
N LEU A 195 4.69 -4.07 15.88
CA LEU A 195 4.47 -5.22 15.00
C LEU A 195 5.76 -5.72 14.32
N ALA A 196 6.85 -4.98 14.47
CA ALA A 196 8.16 -5.38 13.98
C ALA A 196 8.82 -6.34 14.99
N GLY A 197 9.08 -7.57 14.56
CA GLY A 197 9.71 -8.58 15.42
C GLY A 197 11.23 -8.44 15.54
N ASN A 198 11.87 -7.73 14.64
CA ASN A 198 13.33 -7.58 14.56
C ASN A 198 13.71 -6.09 14.43
N THR A 199 14.36 -5.72 13.31
CA THR A 199 14.79 -4.36 13.04
C THR A 199 13.60 -3.50 12.60
N PHE A 200 13.51 -2.30 13.18
CA PHE A 200 12.55 -1.27 12.80
C PHE A 200 13.29 0.02 12.50
N THR A 201 12.98 0.64 11.36
CA THR A 201 13.44 1.98 11.01
C THR A 201 12.25 2.87 10.69
N PHE A 202 12.36 4.14 11.04
CA PHE A 202 11.33 5.14 10.77
C PHE A 202 11.98 6.39 10.20
N GLU A 203 11.42 6.89 9.11
CA GLU A 203 11.92 8.11 8.45
C GLU A 203 10.75 9.01 8.07
N GLU A 204 10.87 10.29 8.38
CA GLU A 204 9.93 11.33 7.97
C GLU A 204 10.49 12.10 6.78
N LEU A 205 9.67 12.25 5.75
CA LEU A 205 9.98 13.02 4.55
C LEU A 205 9.00 14.19 4.43
N SER A 206 9.46 15.30 3.88
CA SER A 206 8.57 16.44 3.63
C SER A 206 7.44 16.07 2.67
N GLY A 207 6.29 16.72 2.81
CA GLY A 207 5.12 16.52 1.95
C GLY A 207 3.95 15.83 2.61
N GLY A 208 2.82 15.78 1.88
CA GLY A 208 1.56 15.22 2.32
C GLY A 208 1.46 13.70 2.13
N HIS A 209 0.23 13.21 1.92
CA HIS A 209 -0.02 11.77 1.82
C HIS A 209 0.77 11.10 0.70
N PHE A 210 0.91 11.75 -0.45
CA PHE A 210 1.66 11.23 -1.60
C PHE A 210 3.11 11.77 -1.70
N PHE A 211 3.75 12.07 -0.56
CA PHE A 211 5.17 12.45 -0.47
C PHE A 211 6.10 11.51 -1.27
N ILE A 212 5.66 10.29 -1.54
CA ILE A 212 6.42 9.30 -2.30
C ILE A 212 6.79 9.78 -3.71
N HIS A 213 5.97 10.65 -4.31
CA HIS A 213 6.24 11.21 -5.64
C HIS A 213 7.29 12.31 -5.62
N ASP A 214 7.45 12.99 -4.47
CA ASP A 214 8.43 14.07 -4.28
C ASP A 214 9.82 13.54 -3.93
N HIS A 215 9.90 12.29 -3.42
CA HIS A 215 11.14 11.70 -2.92
C HIS A 215 11.54 10.36 -3.58
N PRO A 216 11.45 10.19 -4.92
CA PRO A 216 11.69 8.90 -5.56
C PRO A 216 13.12 8.40 -5.35
N THR A 217 14.10 9.31 -5.34
CA THR A 217 15.52 8.98 -5.10
C THR A 217 15.74 8.44 -3.68
N ARG A 218 15.17 9.09 -2.65
CA ARG A 218 15.35 8.64 -1.27
C ARG A 218 14.66 7.29 -1.04
N ILE A 219 13.47 7.09 -1.59
CA ILE A 219 12.75 5.82 -1.49
C ILE A 219 13.54 4.68 -2.17
N ALA A 220 14.11 4.94 -3.35
CA ALA A 220 14.96 3.97 -4.03
C ALA A 220 16.24 3.65 -3.23
N GLN A 221 16.83 4.63 -2.54
CA GLN A 221 17.95 4.43 -1.63
C GLN A 221 17.58 3.52 -0.46
N VAL A 222 16.40 3.69 0.16
CA VAL A 222 15.92 2.79 1.22
C VAL A 222 15.88 1.35 0.72
N PHE A 223 15.37 1.09 -0.49
CA PHE A 223 15.39 -0.26 -1.06
C PHE A 223 16.80 -0.78 -1.32
N ALA A 224 17.72 0.07 -1.76
CA ALA A 224 19.12 -0.30 -1.97
C ALA A 224 19.82 -0.69 -0.66
N GLU A 225 19.60 0.08 0.42
CA GLU A 225 20.17 -0.16 1.75
C GLU A 225 19.73 -1.51 2.36
N ILE A 226 18.48 -1.96 2.08
CA ILE A 226 17.92 -3.19 2.63
C ILE A 226 18.03 -4.41 1.71
N SER A 227 18.61 -4.26 0.53
CA SER A 227 18.75 -5.33 -0.47
C SER A 227 20.17 -5.44 -1.04
N PRO A 228 21.21 -5.51 -0.20
CA PRO A 228 22.60 -5.61 -0.66
C PRO A 228 22.91 -6.87 -1.44
#